data_d48132f6b8d3ca278e24db3cd3aa272c
#
_entry.id   d48132f6b8d3ca278e24db3cd3aa272c
#
_cell.length_a   1.000
_cell.length_b   1.000
_cell.length_c   1.000
_cell.angle_alpha   90.00
_cell.angle_beta   90.00
_cell.angle_gamma   90.00
#
_symmetry.space_group_name_H-M   'P 1'
#
loop_
_entity.id
_entity.type
_entity.pdbx_description
1 polymer ?
#
loop_
_entity_poly.entity_id
_entity_poly.type
_entity_poly.pdbx_seq_one_letter_code
_entity_poly.pdbx_strand_id
1 'polypeptide(L)'
;EIRLSLVGSEMCIRDRLESVRDEHVDTIPLGLQKRVELARALAAEPRFLVLDEPMAGMNQEEKEYMVRFILDARDELGLTVLLIEHHLDVVTAICDRVAVLNNGTKIAEGPSREAMSDPAVVAAYIGGLRDAA
;
A
#
# COMPACT_ATOMS: atom_id res chain seq x y z
N GLU A 1 23.05 -7.50 -2.44
CA GLU A 1 22.56 -8.78 -3.00
C GLU A 1 21.25 -9.13 -2.27
N ILE A 2 20.13 -9.07 -2.99
CA ILE A 2 18.81 -9.38 -2.43
C ILE A 2 18.63 -10.89 -2.58
N ARG A 3 18.84 -11.66 -1.50
CA ARG A 3 18.44 -13.06 -1.46
C ARG A 3 16.94 -13.13 -1.19
N LEU A 4 16.20 -13.48 -2.22
CA LEU A 4 14.76 -13.73 -2.13
C LEU A 4 14.54 -15.21 -1.78
N SER A 5 13.67 -15.51 -0.80
CA SER A 5 13.18 -16.86 -0.54
C SER A 5 12.40 -17.40 -1.75
N LEU A 6 12.20 -18.71 -1.84
CA LEU A 6 11.48 -19.34 -2.96
C LEU A 6 10.07 -18.75 -3.16
N VAL A 7 9.35 -18.41 -2.09
CA VAL A 7 8.04 -17.77 -2.14
C VAL A 7 8.14 -16.34 -2.68
N GLY A 8 9.16 -15.59 -2.24
CA GLY A 8 9.44 -14.26 -2.77
C GLY A 8 9.91 -14.27 -4.22
N SER A 9 10.55 -15.35 -4.71
CA SER A 9 11.07 -15.42 -6.07
C SER A 9 9.95 -15.50 -7.12
N GLU A 10 8.89 -16.27 -6.91
CA GLU A 10 7.77 -16.37 -7.85
C GLU A 10 7.02 -15.03 -7.97
N MET A 11 6.78 -14.35 -6.85
CA MET A 11 6.20 -13.01 -6.85
C MET A 11 7.12 -11.98 -7.51
N CYS A 12 8.43 -12.06 -7.29
CA CYS A 12 9.41 -11.17 -7.93
C CYS A 12 9.50 -11.37 -9.43
N ILE A 13 9.41 -12.62 -9.92
CA ILE A 13 9.37 -12.94 -11.36
C ILE A 13 8.12 -12.31 -11.98
N ARG A 14 6.95 -12.51 -11.37
CA ARG A 14 5.69 -11.95 -11.86
C ARG A 14 5.69 -10.42 -11.86
N ASP A 15 6.33 -9.80 -10.87
CA ASP A 15 6.40 -8.35 -10.73
C ASP A 15 7.57 -7.68 -11.44
N ARG A 16 8.25 -8.40 -12.32
CA ARG A 16 9.38 -7.89 -13.13
C ARG A 16 10.54 -7.33 -12.29
N LEU A 17 10.71 -7.77 -11.04
CA LEU A 17 11.86 -7.40 -10.21
C LEU A 17 13.14 -8.13 -10.61
N GLU A 18 13.04 -9.17 -11.44
CA GLU A 18 14.20 -9.90 -11.99
C GLU A 18 15.16 -9.00 -12.76
N SER A 19 14.61 -8.02 -13.51
CA SER A 19 15.42 -7.08 -14.30
C SER A 19 16.32 -6.18 -13.48
N VAL A 20 16.00 -5.98 -12.18
CA VAL A 20 16.76 -5.13 -11.26
C VAL A 20 17.44 -5.91 -10.14
N ARG A 21 17.47 -7.24 -10.26
CA ARG A 21 17.98 -8.15 -9.23
C ARG A 21 19.42 -7.85 -8.81
N ASP A 22 20.26 -7.48 -9.76
CA ASP A 22 21.69 -7.24 -9.56
C ASP A 22 22.02 -5.73 -9.49
N GLU A 23 20.99 -4.87 -9.56
CA GLU A 23 21.14 -3.41 -9.45
C GLU A 23 21.26 -2.96 -7.99
N HIS A 24 21.92 -1.83 -7.79
CA HIS A 24 21.91 -1.14 -6.51
C HIS A 24 20.57 -0.43 -6.32
N VAL A 25 19.99 -0.52 -5.10
CA VAL A 25 18.69 0.08 -4.77
C VAL A 25 18.66 1.58 -5.11
N ASP A 26 19.76 2.28 -4.90
CA ASP A 26 19.86 3.73 -5.15
C ASP A 26 19.82 4.10 -6.65
N THR A 27 20.00 3.13 -7.54
CA THR A 27 20.03 3.35 -9.01
C THR A 27 18.70 3.06 -9.70
N ILE A 28 17.76 2.41 -9.01
CA ILE A 28 16.47 2.04 -9.58
C ILE A 28 15.38 3.10 -9.26
N PRO A 29 14.36 3.27 -10.12
CA PRO A 29 13.24 4.18 -9.87
C PRO A 29 12.53 3.94 -8.55
N LEU A 30 11.98 4.99 -7.94
CA LEU A 30 11.33 4.94 -6.62
C LEU A 30 10.22 3.88 -6.55
N GLY A 31 9.38 3.78 -7.56
CA GLY A 31 8.31 2.76 -7.63
C GLY A 31 8.85 1.33 -7.56
N LEU A 32 10.01 1.05 -8.18
CA LEU A 32 10.69 -0.24 -8.07
C LEU A 32 11.33 -0.44 -6.70
N GLN A 33 11.92 0.61 -6.10
CA GLN A 33 12.46 0.53 -4.74
C GLN A 33 11.37 0.10 -3.74
N LYS A 34 10.20 0.72 -3.79
CA LYS A 34 9.04 0.38 -2.94
C LYS A 34 8.55 -1.05 -3.13
N ARG A 35 8.57 -1.54 -4.37
CA ARG A 35 8.22 -2.94 -4.66
C ARG A 35 9.27 -3.91 -4.12
N VAL A 36 10.55 -3.57 -4.19
CA VAL A 36 11.64 -4.35 -3.57
C VAL A 36 11.49 -4.37 -2.04
N GLU A 37 11.15 -3.25 -1.40
CA GLU A 37 10.87 -3.19 0.04
C GLU A 37 9.73 -4.15 0.42
N LEU A 38 8.62 -4.13 -0.32
CA LEU A 38 7.50 -5.03 -0.10
C LEU A 38 7.89 -6.50 -0.31
N ALA A 39 8.59 -6.80 -1.41
CA ALA A 39 9.07 -8.16 -1.68
C ALA A 39 9.99 -8.70 -0.57
N ARG A 40 10.85 -7.86 -0.01
CA ARG A 40 11.70 -8.21 1.14
C ARG A 40 10.88 -8.51 2.40
N ALA A 41 9.84 -7.71 2.66
CA ALA A 41 8.95 -7.95 3.79
C ALA A 41 8.20 -9.29 3.64
N LEU A 42 7.73 -9.59 2.42
CA LEU A 42 7.05 -10.84 2.10
C LEU A 42 7.96 -12.07 2.16
N ALA A 43 9.26 -11.91 1.87
CA ALA A 43 10.25 -12.98 1.97
C ALA A 43 10.46 -13.53 3.42
N ALA A 44 10.00 -12.77 4.42
CA ALA A 44 9.98 -13.22 5.81
C ALA A 44 8.75 -14.11 6.14
N GLU A 45 7.89 -14.39 5.16
CA GLU A 45 6.64 -15.17 5.31
C GLU A 45 5.75 -14.66 6.47
N PRO A 46 5.43 -13.35 6.51
CA PRO A 46 4.67 -12.78 7.61
C PRO A 46 3.21 -13.26 7.57
N ARG A 47 2.55 -13.34 8.71
CA ARG A 47 1.10 -13.51 8.81
C ARG A 47 0.37 -12.16 8.88
N PHE A 48 1.09 -11.12 9.27
CA PHE A 48 0.60 -9.74 9.41
C PHE A 48 1.62 -8.78 8.83
N LEU A 49 1.18 -7.93 7.92
CA LEU A 49 2.02 -6.96 7.22
C LEU A 49 1.53 -5.54 7.51
N VAL A 50 2.43 -4.66 7.91
CA VAL A 50 2.14 -3.23 8.11
C VAL A 50 2.81 -2.43 7.01
N LEU A 51 2.02 -1.63 6.29
CA LEU A 51 2.47 -0.76 5.22
C LEU A 51 2.13 0.69 5.58
N ASP A 52 3.16 1.51 5.72
CA ASP A 52 3.02 2.92 6.03
C ASP A 52 3.34 3.75 4.78
N GLU A 53 2.30 4.36 4.22
CA GLU A 53 2.33 5.15 2.98
C GLU A 53 3.14 4.50 1.85
N PRO A 54 2.87 3.23 1.49
CA PRO A 54 3.70 2.50 0.53
C PRO A 54 3.69 3.13 -0.88
N MET A 55 2.73 3.99 -1.17
CA MET A 55 2.53 4.63 -2.48
C MET A 55 3.00 6.08 -2.54
N ALA A 56 3.66 6.57 -1.47
CA ALA A 56 4.19 7.93 -1.45
C ALA A 56 5.19 8.16 -2.58
N GLY A 57 4.99 9.25 -3.33
CA GLY A 57 5.87 9.64 -4.44
C GLY A 57 5.70 8.84 -5.75
N MET A 58 4.74 7.91 -5.82
CA MET A 58 4.43 7.15 -7.03
C MET A 58 3.49 7.92 -7.95
N ASN A 59 3.66 7.74 -9.27
CA ASN A 59 2.68 8.15 -10.26
C ASN A 59 1.46 7.21 -10.27
N GLN A 60 0.43 7.53 -11.07
CA GLN A 60 -0.83 6.77 -11.07
C GLN A 60 -0.64 5.30 -11.51
N GLU A 61 0.15 5.06 -12.54
CA GLU A 61 0.43 3.71 -13.04
C GLU A 61 1.18 2.86 -12.00
N GLU A 62 2.16 3.45 -11.33
CA GLU A 62 2.92 2.79 -10.26
C GLU A 62 2.03 2.45 -9.05
N LYS A 63 1.08 3.34 -8.68
CA LYS A 63 0.09 3.09 -7.62
C LYS A 63 -0.82 1.91 -7.96
N GLU A 64 -1.36 1.88 -9.16
CA GLU A 64 -2.21 0.76 -9.62
C GLU A 64 -1.45 -0.57 -9.59
N TYR A 65 -0.18 -0.54 -9.96
CA TYR A 65 0.67 -1.72 -9.89
C TYR A 65 0.90 -2.18 -8.45
N MET A 66 1.20 -1.23 -7.54
CA MET A 66 1.39 -1.52 -6.12
C MET A 66 0.12 -2.07 -5.47
N VAL A 67 -1.04 -1.51 -5.81
CA VAL A 67 -2.35 -2.02 -5.36
C VAL A 67 -2.53 -3.49 -5.73
N ARG A 68 -2.29 -3.84 -6.99
CA ARG A 68 -2.38 -5.23 -7.45
C ARG A 68 -1.40 -6.14 -6.71
N PHE A 69 -0.16 -5.69 -6.53
CA PHE A 69 0.85 -6.46 -5.82
C PHE A 69 0.45 -6.74 -4.37
N ILE A 70 -0.10 -5.76 -3.65
CA ILE A 70 -0.58 -5.93 -2.28
C ILE A 70 -1.76 -6.91 -2.24
N LEU A 71 -2.73 -6.79 -3.15
CA LEU A 71 -3.88 -7.67 -3.22
C LEU A 71 -3.47 -9.12 -3.53
N ASP A 72 -2.62 -9.32 -4.52
CA ASP A 72 -2.11 -10.63 -4.89
C ASP A 72 -1.35 -11.29 -3.72
N ALA A 73 -0.48 -10.52 -3.04
CA ALA A 73 0.24 -11.00 -1.86
C ALA A 73 -0.71 -11.40 -0.73
N ARG A 74 -1.74 -10.56 -0.46
CA ARG A 74 -2.75 -10.85 0.56
C ARG A 74 -3.48 -12.16 0.25
N ASP A 75 -3.95 -12.32 -0.98
CA ASP A 75 -4.81 -13.44 -1.37
C ASP A 75 -4.02 -14.74 -1.49
N GLU A 76 -2.82 -14.71 -2.06
CA GLU A 76 -2.00 -15.90 -2.25
C GLU A 76 -1.32 -16.40 -0.97
N LEU A 77 -0.91 -15.48 -0.09
CA LEU A 77 -0.22 -15.83 1.15
C LEU A 77 -1.14 -15.84 2.37
N GLY A 78 -2.42 -15.49 2.20
CA GLY A 78 -3.38 -15.42 3.30
C GLY A 78 -3.00 -14.38 4.37
N LEU A 79 -2.45 -13.24 3.94
CA LEU A 79 -1.98 -12.20 4.85
C LEU A 79 -3.12 -11.36 5.42
N THR A 80 -2.93 -10.89 6.66
CA THR A 80 -3.63 -9.72 7.15
C THR A 80 -2.76 -8.49 6.91
N VAL A 81 -3.31 -7.47 6.24
CA VAL A 81 -2.57 -6.24 5.92
C VAL A 81 -3.17 -5.07 6.68
N LEU A 82 -2.34 -4.32 7.40
CA LEU A 82 -2.65 -2.99 7.92
C LEU A 82 -2.00 -1.96 7.00
N LEU A 83 -2.83 -1.16 6.34
CA LEU A 83 -2.39 -0.11 5.43
C LEU A 83 -2.66 1.27 6.06
N ILE A 84 -1.64 2.11 6.12
CA ILE A 84 -1.76 3.52 6.48
C ILE A 84 -1.62 4.30 5.18
N GLU A 85 -2.68 5.00 4.78
CA GLU A 85 -2.74 5.76 3.53
C GLU A 85 -3.67 6.98 3.65
N HIS A 86 -3.39 7.98 2.84
CA HIS A 86 -4.20 9.19 2.72
C HIS A 86 -4.88 9.34 1.34
N HIS A 87 -4.60 8.42 0.42
CA HIS A 87 -5.24 8.34 -0.89
C HIS A 87 -6.56 7.55 -0.79
N LEU A 88 -7.70 8.27 -0.78
CA LEU A 88 -9.02 7.66 -0.56
C LEU A 88 -9.43 6.64 -1.62
N ASP A 89 -9.04 6.87 -2.86
CA ASP A 89 -9.26 5.97 -3.99
C ASP A 89 -8.58 4.61 -3.74
N VAL A 90 -7.34 4.63 -3.29
CA VAL A 90 -6.59 3.44 -2.92
C VAL A 90 -7.24 2.73 -1.74
N VAL A 91 -7.51 3.45 -0.65
CA VAL A 91 -8.13 2.88 0.56
C VAL A 91 -9.46 2.21 0.22
N THR A 92 -10.30 2.88 -0.58
CA THR A 92 -11.60 2.34 -0.99
C THR A 92 -11.47 1.11 -1.89
N ALA A 93 -10.42 1.05 -2.70
CA ALA A 93 -10.21 -0.06 -3.63
C ALA A 93 -9.72 -1.35 -2.95
N ILE A 94 -8.91 -1.26 -1.88
CA ILE A 94 -8.20 -2.42 -1.35
C ILE A 94 -8.52 -2.76 0.11
N CYS A 95 -9.08 -1.82 0.89
CA CYS A 95 -9.38 -2.06 2.30
C CYS A 95 -10.79 -2.59 2.51
N ASP A 96 -10.94 -3.69 3.23
CA ASP A 96 -12.24 -4.22 3.64
C ASP A 96 -12.86 -3.34 4.73
N ARG A 97 -12.05 -2.89 5.69
CA ARG A 97 -12.44 -2.01 6.80
C ARG A 97 -11.43 -0.88 6.94
N VAL A 98 -11.90 0.26 7.42
CA VAL A 98 -11.05 1.43 7.68
C VAL A 98 -11.37 2.05 9.03
N ALA A 99 -10.36 2.67 9.63
CA ALA A 99 -10.49 3.61 10.72
C ALA A 99 -9.92 4.96 10.25
N VAL A 100 -10.76 5.99 10.25
CA VAL A 100 -10.36 7.34 9.80
C VAL A 100 -9.94 8.16 11.00
N LEU A 101 -8.73 8.71 10.92
CA LEU A 101 -8.16 9.59 11.94
C LEU A 101 -8.09 11.03 11.41
N ASN A 102 -8.46 11.97 12.25
CA ASN A 102 -8.27 13.40 12.00
C ASN A 102 -7.69 14.05 13.27
N ASN A 103 -6.52 14.67 13.14
CA ASN A 103 -5.80 15.30 14.26
C ASN A 103 -5.69 14.39 15.51
N GLY A 104 -5.35 13.12 15.29
CA GLY A 104 -5.20 12.14 16.37
C GLY A 104 -6.51 11.57 16.95
N THR A 105 -7.66 12.01 16.44
CA THR A 105 -8.97 11.52 16.88
C THR A 105 -9.60 10.63 15.82
N LYS A 106 -10.11 9.46 16.21
CA LYS A 106 -10.85 8.59 15.32
C LYS A 106 -12.25 9.18 15.06
N ILE A 107 -12.54 9.54 13.80
CA ILE A 107 -13.79 10.19 13.39
C ILE A 107 -14.77 9.21 12.72
N ALA A 108 -14.29 8.10 12.16
CA ALA A 108 -15.12 7.03 11.62
C ALA A 108 -14.41 5.69 11.68
N GLU A 109 -15.19 4.59 11.70
CA GLU A 109 -14.67 3.23 11.58
C GLU A 109 -15.77 2.32 11.04
N GLY A 110 -15.41 1.43 10.11
CA GLY A 110 -16.36 0.46 9.56
C GLY A 110 -15.91 -0.13 8.24
N PRO A 111 -16.84 -0.79 7.51
CA PRO A 111 -16.61 -1.18 6.13
C PRO A 111 -16.17 0.03 5.29
N SER A 112 -15.18 -0.17 4.41
CA SER A 112 -14.49 0.93 3.72
C SER A 112 -15.48 1.92 3.06
N ARG A 113 -16.45 1.43 2.29
CA ARG A 113 -17.42 2.29 1.59
C ARG A 113 -18.31 3.09 2.53
N GLU A 114 -18.74 2.49 3.65
CA GLU A 114 -19.60 3.15 4.63
C GLU A 114 -18.84 4.25 5.36
N ALA A 115 -17.66 3.92 5.91
CA ALA A 115 -16.84 4.88 6.63
C ALA A 115 -16.38 6.05 5.75
N MET A 116 -16.08 5.82 4.46
CA MET A 116 -15.72 6.88 3.52
C MET A 116 -16.90 7.79 3.15
N SER A 117 -18.13 7.34 3.35
CA SER A 117 -19.35 8.13 3.12
C SER A 117 -19.82 8.88 4.38
N ASP A 118 -19.15 8.70 5.50
CA ASP A 118 -19.51 9.38 6.76
C ASP A 118 -19.38 10.90 6.60
N PRO A 119 -20.41 11.69 6.99
CA PRO A 119 -20.37 13.15 6.87
C PRO A 119 -19.16 13.80 7.55
N ALA A 120 -18.66 13.24 8.66
CA ALA A 120 -17.49 13.76 9.35
C ALA A 120 -16.20 13.55 8.52
N VAL A 121 -16.09 12.42 7.81
CA VAL A 121 -14.98 12.13 6.92
C VAL A 121 -15.02 13.06 5.71
N VAL A 122 -16.19 13.17 5.07
CA VAL A 122 -16.39 14.07 3.92
C VAL A 122 -16.05 15.52 4.29
N ALA A 123 -16.51 15.99 5.44
CA ALA A 123 -16.23 17.35 5.92
C ALA A 123 -14.74 17.58 6.20
N ALA A 124 -14.06 16.62 6.80
CA ALA A 124 -12.62 16.70 7.08
C ALA A 124 -11.78 16.80 5.81
N TYR A 125 -12.14 16.05 4.76
CA TYR A 125 -11.44 16.09 3.47
C TYR A 125 -11.76 17.31 2.61
N ILE A 126 -13.03 17.72 2.54
CA ILE A 126 -13.44 18.92 1.80
C ILE A 126 -13.03 20.20 2.54
N GLY A 127 -13.06 20.20 3.87
CA GLY A 127 -12.58 21.30 4.69
C GLY A 127 -11.09 21.57 4.48
N GLY A 128 -10.26 20.53 4.44
CA GLY A 128 -8.83 20.65 4.19
C GLY A 128 -8.47 21.22 2.81
N LEU A 129 -9.33 21.08 1.81
CA LEU A 129 -9.15 21.71 0.49
C LEU A 129 -9.43 23.23 0.49
N ARG A 130 -10.20 23.74 1.46
CA ARG A 130 -10.51 25.18 1.59
C ARG A 130 -9.43 25.94 2.35
N ASP A 131 -8.72 25.29 3.27
CA ASP A 131 -7.64 25.91 4.05
C ASP A 131 -6.29 25.91 3.31
N ALA A 132 -6.18 25.23 2.18
CA ALA A 132 -5.00 25.16 1.33
C ALA A 132 -5.04 26.12 0.10
N ALA A 133 -6.08 26.93 -0.02
CA ALA A 133 -6.25 27.97 -1.05
C ALA A 133 -6.14 29.36 -0.44
#